data_3a21c86bc7c1cdd83160c3ed2f91d2b8
#
_entry.id   3a21c86bc7c1cdd83160c3ed2f91d2b8
#
_cell.length_a   1.000
_cell.length_b   1.000
_cell.length_c   1.000
_cell.angle_alpha   90.00
_cell.angle_beta   90.00
_cell.angle_gamma   90.00
#
_symmetry.space_group_name_H-M   'P 1'
#
loop_
_entity.id
_entity.type
_entity.pdbx_description
1 polymer ?
#
loop_
_entity_poly.entity_id
_entity_poly.type
_entity_poly.pdbx_seq_one_letter_code
_entity_poly.pdbx_strand_id
1 'polypeptide(L)'
;MKFITKSASSFYSSFSFKYQKPAICPHCGFGTDAIVKENNYYSFNDGRLLTSVCECTACHKFFFFACENPGTNTDDAPMVCMYPSTQIEPYKNENLAAISERFIDMYNQALQAEYNQNFELAAIGFRSSLEILVKDYAIQELGEPAETVAKQSLCNAIATYL
;
A
#
# COMPACT_ATOMS: atom_id res chain seq x y z
N MET A 1 -4.52 -5.11 -6.77
CA MET A 1 -4.06 -5.13 -5.36
C MET A 1 -4.23 -6.54 -4.82
N LYS A 2 -3.20 -7.13 -4.20
CA LYS A 2 -3.26 -8.50 -3.70
C LYS A 2 -3.34 -8.48 -2.18
N PHE A 3 -4.45 -8.91 -1.61
CA PHE A 3 -4.64 -8.92 -0.17
C PHE A 3 -4.18 -10.27 0.42
N ILE A 4 -3.57 -10.24 1.59
CA ILE A 4 -3.32 -11.45 2.38
C ILE A 4 -4.59 -11.74 3.17
N THR A 5 -5.26 -12.85 2.84
CA THR A 5 -6.62 -13.15 3.31
C THR A 5 -6.74 -14.54 3.90
N LYS A 6 -7.78 -14.74 4.72
CA LYS A 6 -8.24 -16.04 5.24
C LYS A 6 -9.67 -16.28 4.79
N SER A 7 -10.02 -17.52 4.49
CA SER A 7 -11.40 -17.90 4.17
C SER A 7 -12.30 -17.80 5.40
N ALA A 8 -13.48 -17.27 5.21
CA ALA A 8 -14.54 -17.22 6.20
C ALA A 8 -15.89 -17.51 5.53
N SER A 9 -16.91 -17.83 6.31
CA SER A 9 -18.26 -18.06 5.82
C SER A 9 -19.28 -17.40 6.73
N SER A 10 -20.36 -16.94 6.14
CA SER A 10 -21.49 -16.38 6.85
C SER A 10 -22.78 -16.80 6.18
N PHE A 11 -23.84 -16.95 6.96
CA PHE A 11 -25.18 -17.23 6.47
C PHE A 11 -26.02 -15.95 6.52
N TYR A 12 -26.70 -15.66 5.44
CA TYR A 12 -27.64 -14.57 5.36
C TYR A 12 -28.95 -15.03 4.71
N SER A 13 -30.02 -14.99 5.48
CA SER A 13 -31.34 -15.46 5.04
C SER A 13 -31.33 -16.91 4.55
N SER A 14 -31.22 -17.08 3.24
CA SER A 14 -31.37 -18.38 2.53
C SER A 14 -30.10 -18.78 1.78
N PHE A 15 -28.98 -18.07 1.91
CA PHE A 15 -27.76 -18.42 1.19
C PHE A 15 -26.50 -18.36 2.07
N SER A 16 -25.54 -19.19 1.71
CA SER A 16 -24.19 -19.18 2.30
C SER A 16 -23.31 -18.21 1.51
N PHE A 17 -22.49 -17.45 2.22
CA PHE A 17 -21.54 -16.53 1.63
C PHE A 17 -20.13 -16.91 2.11
N LYS A 18 -19.30 -17.42 1.20
CA LYS A 18 -17.89 -17.69 1.46
C LYS A 18 -17.10 -16.48 1.03
N TYR A 19 -16.37 -15.86 1.94
CA TYR A 19 -15.64 -14.65 1.66
C TYR A 19 -14.22 -14.70 2.22
N GLN A 20 -13.39 -13.82 1.73
CA GLN A 20 -12.01 -13.66 2.19
C GLN A 20 -11.92 -12.48 3.13
N LYS A 21 -11.57 -12.72 4.39
CA LYS A 21 -11.30 -11.64 5.36
C LYS A 21 -9.81 -11.33 5.43
N PRO A 22 -9.42 -10.09 5.80
CA PRO A 22 -8.02 -9.73 6.01
C PRO A 22 -7.33 -10.65 7.02
N ALA A 23 -6.16 -11.16 6.67
CA ALA A 23 -5.30 -11.92 7.57
C ALA A 23 -4.28 -11.06 8.30
N ILE A 24 -4.09 -9.82 7.82
CA ILE A 24 -3.17 -8.83 8.39
C ILE A 24 -3.96 -7.56 8.67
N CYS A 25 -3.74 -6.98 9.87
CA CYS A 25 -4.35 -5.71 10.23
C CYS A 25 -3.76 -4.55 9.40
N PRO A 26 -4.61 -3.69 8.79
CA PRO A 26 -4.11 -2.57 8.00
C PRO A 26 -3.46 -1.47 8.83
N HIS A 27 -3.68 -1.43 10.15
CA HIS A 27 -3.12 -0.41 11.03
C HIS A 27 -1.78 -0.79 11.65
N CYS A 28 -1.62 -2.03 12.09
CA CYS A 28 -0.43 -2.45 12.83
C CYS A 28 0.43 -3.49 12.09
N GLY A 29 -0.02 -3.99 10.93
CA GLY A 29 0.72 -4.97 10.14
C GLY A 29 0.78 -6.39 10.74
N PHE A 30 0.29 -6.61 11.95
CA PHE A 30 0.29 -7.95 12.57
C PHE A 30 -0.79 -8.85 11.99
N GLY A 31 -0.50 -10.15 11.98
CA GLY A 31 -1.49 -11.17 11.69
C GLY A 31 -2.66 -11.06 12.66
N THR A 32 -3.87 -11.00 12.16
CA THR A 32 -5.07 -10.82 12.97
C THR A 32 -6.14 -11.84 12.60
N ASP A 33 -6.87 -12.27 13.62
CA ASP A 33 -8.19 -12.88 13.46
C ASP A 33 -9.24 -11.86 13.92
N ALA A 34 -9.47 -10.87 13.05
CA ALA A 34 -10.26 -9.70 13.38
C ALA A 34 -11.68 -10.07 13.83
N ILE A 35 -12.15 -9.37 14.86
CA ILE A 35 -13.52 -9.50 15.38
C ILE A 35 -14.44 -8.73 14.46
N VAL A 36 -15.38 -9.42 13.81
CA VAL A 36 -16.43 -8.78 13.01
C VAL A 36 -17.42 -8.12 13.95
N LYS A 37 -17.61 -6.81 13.80
CA LYS A 37 -18.57 -6.03 14.57
C LYS A 37 -19.88 -5.85 13.82
N GLU A 38 -19.80 -5.70 12.50
CA GLU A 38 -20.95 -5.47 11.65
C GLU A 38 -20.72 -6.05 10.26
N ASN A 39 -21.74 -6.73 9.73
CA ASN A 39 -21.79 -7.21 8.36
C ASN A 39 -23.06 -6.68 7.69
N ASN A 40 -22.89 -6.09 6.51
CA ASN A 40 -23.99 -5.70 5.65
C ASN A 40 -23.93 -6.42 4.31
N TYR A 41 -25.08 -6.90 3.84
CA TYR A 41 -25.22 -7.63 2.59
C TYR A 41 -26.08 -6.86 1.62
N TYR A 42 -25.61 -6.74 0.40
CA TYR A 42 -26.31 -6.08 -0.68
C TYR A 42 -26.39 -7.05 -1.86
N SER A 43 -27.58 -7.14 -2.47
CA SER A 43 -27.81 -7.91 -3.69
C SER A 43 -28.18 -6.95 -4.80
N PHE A 44 -27.60 -7.15 -5.97
CA PHE A 44 -27.92 -6.42 -7.19
C PHE A 44 -28.03 -7.42 -8.35
N ASN A 45 -28.41 -6.95 -9.53
CA ASN A 45 -28.75 -7.84 -10.66
C ASN A 45 -27.63 -8.82 -11.02
N ASP A 46 -26.37 -8.37 -10.94
CA ASP A 46 -25.21 -9.10 -11.43
C ASP A 46 -24.29 -9.61 -10.31
N GLY A 47 -24.69 -9.50 -9.03
CA GLY A 47 -23.82 -9.95 -7.95
C GLY A 47 -24.30 -9.65 -6.54
N ARG A 48 -23.42 -9.92 -5.60
CA ARG A 48 -23.64 -9.73 -4.16
C ARG A 48 -22.40 -9.09 -3.55
N LEU A 49 -22.62 -8.13 -2.67
CA LEU A 49 -21.56 -7.44 -1.92
C LEU A 49 -21.75 -7.70 -0.42
N LEU A 50 -20.68 -8.15 0.22
CA LEU A 50 -20.54 -8.14 1.68
C LEU A 50 -19.65 -6.98 2.06
N THR A 51 -20.09 -6.14 2.98
CA THR A 51 -19.26 -5.15 3.64
C THR A 51 -19.14 -5.47 5.13
N SER A 52 -17.95 -5.29 5.70
CA SER A 52 -17.68 -5.66 7.09
C SER A 52 -16.89 -4.59 7.80
N VAL A 53 -17.31 -4.27 9.03
CA VAL A 53 -16.54 -3.48 9.98
C VAL A 53 -15.93 -4.44 10.99
N CYS A 54 -14.61 -4.37 11.16
CA CYS A 54 -13.85 -5.26 12.04
C CYS A 54 -13.00 -4.49 13.03
N GLU A 55 -12.74 -5.13 14.18
CA GLU A 55 -11.77 -4.68 15.17
C GLU A 55 -10.56 -5.63 15.17
N CYS A 56 -9.37 -5.05 15.12
CA CYS A 56 -8.12 -5.81 15.27
C CYS A 56 -7.97 -6.32 16.71
N THR A 57 -7.65 -7.60 16.88
CA THR A 57 -7.41 -8.20 18.19
C THR A 57 -6.11 -7.73 18.87
N ALA A 58 -5.15 -7.18 18.11
CA ALA A 58 -3.87 -6.73 18.63
C ALA A 58 -3.85 -5.23 18.98
N CYS A 59 -4.32 -4.35 18.08
CA CYS A 59 -4.25 -2.90 18.28
C CYS A 59 -5.59 -2.23 18.59
N HIS A 60 -6.70 -2.99 18.58
CA HIS A 60 -8.07 -2.55 18.86
C HIS A 60 -8.61 -1.45 17.95
N LYS A 61 -7.93 -1.17 16.84
CA LYS A 61 -8.41 -0.21 15.84
C LYS A 61 -9.41 -0.89 14.90
N PHE A 62 -10.37 -0.09 14.44
CA PHE A 62 -11.38 -0.53 13.51
C PHE A 62 -10.89 -0.36 12.08
N PHE A 63 -11.28 -1.30 11.23
CA PHE A 63 -11.07 -1.24 9.79
C PHE A 63 -12.27 -1.84 9.06
N PHE A 64 -12.39 -1.48 7.80
CA PHE A 64 -13.45 -1.90 6.91
C PHE A 64 -12.88 -2.75 5.78
N PHE A 65 -13.64 -3.74 5.31
CA PHE A 65 -13.36 -4.42 4.06
C PHE A 65 -14.65 -4.77 3.32
N ALA A 66 -14.56 -5.00 2.02
CA ALA A 66 -15.65 -5.48 1.20
C ALA A 66 -15.23 -6.67 0.33
N CYS A 67 -16.16 -7.60 0.15
CA CYS A 67 -16.03 -8.76 -0.71
C CYS A 67 -17.17 -8.77 -1.70
N GLU A 68 -16.86 -9.07 -2.95
CA GLU A 68 -17.85 -9.11 -4.03
C GLU A 68 -17.93 -10.51 -4.63
N ASN A 69 -19.14 -11.03 -4.74
CA ASN A 69 -19.44 -12.22 -5.53
C ASN A 69 -20.06 -11.76 -6.85
N PRO A 70 -19.41 -12.00 -8.00
CA PRO A 70 -19.86 -11.50 -9.30
C PRO A 70 -21.06 -12.27 -9.90
N GLY A 71 -21.85 -12.95 -9.08
CA GLY A 71 -23.05 -13.64 -9.56
C GLY A 71 -22.81 -14.93 -10.35
N THR A 72 -21.56 -15.38 -10.43
CA THR A 72 -21.21 -16.68 -11.01
C THR A 72 -21.66 -17.81 -10.09
N ASN A 73 -21.80 -19.04 -10.59
CA ASN A 73 -22.24 -20.21 -9.82
C ASN A 73 -21.34 -20.62 -8.64
N THR A 74 -20.48 -19.74 -8.17
CA THR A 74 -19.62 -19.95 -7.02
C THR A 74 -20.12 -19.16 -5.82
N ASP A 75 -20.02 -19.73 -4.63
CA ASP A 75 -20.30 -19.04 -3.36
C ASP A 75 -19.12 -18.16 -2.92
N ASP A 76 -18.03 -18.12 -3.69
CA ASP A 76 -16.80 -17.42 -3.32
C ASP A 76 -16.91 -15.93 -3.61
N ALA A 77 -16.52 -15.12 -2.63
CA ALA A 77 -16.47 -13.68 -2.71
C ALA A 77 -15.05 -13.18 -2.35
N PRO A 78 -14.23 -12.92 -3.37
CA PRO A 78 -12.92 -12.31 -3.15
C PRO A 78 -13.04 -10.91 -2.55
N MET A 79 -12.06 -10.53 -1.75
CA MET A 79 -11.97 -9.18 -1.19
C MET A 79 -11.63 -8.18 -2.30
N VAL A 80 -12.45 -7.14 -2.44
CA VAL A 80 -12.30 -6.10 -3.47
C VAL A 80 -11.72 -4.81 -2.92
N CYS A 81 -11.94 -4.51 -1.64
CA CYS A 81 -11.32 -3.36 -0.99
C CYS A 81 -11.12 -3.56 0.50
N MET A 82 -10.20 -2.77 1.08
CA MET A 82 -9.99 -2.66 2.51
C MET A 82 -9.62 -1.21 2.85
N TYR A 83 -10.16 -0.70 3.97
CA TYR A 83 -9.84 0.64 4.46
C TYR A 83 -9.58 0.62 5.98
N PRO A 84 -8.53 1.30 6.44
CA PRO A 84 -7.51 1.93 5.60
C PRO A 84 -6.79 0.90 4.74
N SER A 85 -6.23 1.33 3.62
CA SER A 85 -5.34 0.47 2.84
C SER A 85 -4.13 0.13 3.71
N THR A 86 -3.62 -1.10 3.62
CA THR A 86 -2.41 -1.50 4.35
C THR A 86 -1.31 -0.50 4.04
N GLN A 87 -0.78 0.15 5.07
CA GLN A 87 0.37 1.03 4.92
C GLN A 87 1.62 0.22 5.22
N ILE A 88 2.62 0.36 4.38
CA ILE A 88 3.96 -0.11 4.68
C ILE A 88 4.58 0.82 5.71
N GLU A 89 5.49 0.30 6.53
CA GLU A 89 6.29 1.15 7.41
C GLU A 89 7.18 2.05 6.55
N PRO A 90 7.08 3.38 6.69
CA PRO A 90 7.90 4.28 5.89
C PRO A 90 9.39 4.09 6.20
N TYR A 91 10.19 4.08 5.16
CA TYR A 91 11.64 4.16 5.30
C TYR A 91 12.04 5.47 5.99
N LYS A 92 12.89 5.37 7.00
CA LYS A 92 13.41 6.51 7.76
C LYS A 92 14.91 6.39 7.87
N ASN A 93 15.62 7.46 7.58
CA ASN A 93 17.05 7.56 7.78
C ASN A 93 17.39 9.03 8.02
N GLU A 94 17.78 9.36 9.25
CA GLU A 94 18.03 10.75 9.65
C GLU A 94 19.20 11.37 8.88
N ASN A 95 20.25 10.61 8.57
CA ASN A 95 21.40 11.12 7.82
C ASN A 95 21.02 11.46 6.37
N LEU A 96 20.24 10.61 5.72
CA LEU A 96 19.78 10.87 4.36
C LEU A 96 18.70 11.95 4.32
N ALA A 97 17.85 12.03 5.33
CA ALA A 97 16.88 13.10 5.46
C ALA A 97 17.53 14.48 5.63
N ALA A 98 18.64 14.55 6.36
CA ALA A 98 19.43 15.77 6.50
C ALA A 98 20.01 16.26 5.16
N ILE A 99 20.35 15.33 4.25
CA ILE A 99 20.84 15.65 2.89
C ILE A 99 19.65 15.96 1.97
N SER A 100 18.59 15.16 2.00
CA SER A 100 17.47 15.29 1.10
C SER A 100 16.18 14.69 1.70
N GLU A 101 15.33 15.53 2.27
CA GLU A 101 13.99 15.15 2.69
C GLU A 101 13.14 14.69 1.50
N ARG A 102 13.31 15.34 0.35
CA ARG A 102 12.65 14.99 -0.91
C ARG A 102 12.97 13.57 -1.39
N PHE A 103 14.20 13.09 -1.13
CA PHE A 103 14.55 11.69 -1.39
C PHE A 103 13.71 10.75 -0.54
N ILE A 104 13.61 10.99 0.76
CA ILE A 104 12.82 10.15 1.69
C ILE A 104 11.36 10.09 1.24
N ASP A 105 10.79 11.22 0.88
CA ASP A 105 9.40 11.29 0.42
C ASP A 105 9.17 10.50 -0.88
N MET A 106 10.02 10.72 -1.88
CA MET A 106 9.91 10.03 -3.18
C MET A 106 10.14 8.52 -3.03
N TYR A 107 11.12 8.13 -2.22
CA TYR A 107 11.41 6.73 -1.94
C TYR A 107 10.23 6.03 -1.27
N ASN A 108 9.59 6.66 -0.30
CA ASN A 108 8.41 6.12 0.37
C ASN A 108 7.20 6.00 -0.57
N GLN A 109 7.02 6.94 -1.50
CA GLN A 109 6.00 6.83 -2.54
C GLN A 109 6.27 5.64 -3.47
N ALA A 110 7.54 5.40 -3.83
CA ALA A 110 7.94 4.26 -4.64
C ALA A 110 7.70 2.93 -3.92
N LEU A 111 8.05 2.84 -2.63
CA LEU A 111 7.75 1.68 -1.78
C LEU A 111 6.23 1.40 -1.71
N GLN A 112 5.41 2.45 -1.57
CA GLN A 112 3.96 2.29 -1.56
C GLN A 112 3.44 1.80 -2.91
N ALA A 113 4.01 2.30 -4.02
CA ALA A 113 3.66 1.83 -5.37
C ALA A 113 4.04 0.36 -5.57
N GLU A 114 5.23 -0.07 -5.12
CA GLU A 114 5.68 -1.46 -5.15
C GLU A 114 4.76 -2.36 -4.33
N TYR A 115 4.44 -1.96 -3.11
CA TYR A 115 3.51 -2.68 -2.26
C TYR A 115 2.13 -2.87 -2.93
N ASN A 116 1.66 -1.85 -3.62
CA ASN A 116 0.41 -1.90 -4.38
C ASN A 116 0.54 -2.65 -5.72
N GLN A 117 1.70 -3.28 -6.00
CA GLN A 117 2.02 -3.99 -7.25
C GLN A 117 2.00 -3.11 -8.51
N ASN A 118 2.13 -1.81 -8.35
CA ASN A 118 2.31 -0.85 -9.43
C ASN A 118 3.80 -0.76 -9.81
N PHE A 119 4.36 -1.86 -10.31
CA PHE A 119 5.81 -2.03 -10.49
C PHE A 119 6.44 -1.00 -11.42
N GLU A 120 5.74 -0.56 -12.47
CA GLU A 120 6.23 0.48 -13.37
C GLU A 120 6.39 1.82 -12.64
N LEU A 121 5.39 2.22 -11.85
CA LEU A 121 5.46 3.44 -11.03
C LEU A 121 6.53 3.31 -9.94
N ALA A 122 6.66 2.16 -9.32
CA ALA A 122 7.70 1.90 -8.33
C ALA A 122 9.10 2.05 -8.95
N ALA A 123 9.35 1.45 -10.11
CA ALA A 123 10.63 1.55 -10.81
C ALA A 123 11.00 3.00 -11.18
N ILE A 124 10.03 3.76 -11.70
CA ILE A 124 10.20 5.19 -11.98
C ILE A 124 10.49 5.96 -10.68
N GLY A 125 9.74 5.68 -9.62
CA GLY A 125 9.87 6.32 -8.33
C GLY A 125 11.24 6.07 -7.67
N PHE A 126 11.73 4.83 -7.66
CA PHE A 126 13.06 4.50 -7.13
C PHE A 126 14.18 5.17 -7.92
N ARG A 127 14.08 5.17 -9.25
CA ARG A 127 15.05 5.87 -10.08
C ARG A 127 15.06 7.37 -9.81
N SER A 128 13.87 7.99 -9.70
CA SER A 128 13.73 9.41 -9.42
C SER A 128 14.23 9.77 -8.02
N SER A 129 13.97 8.92 -7.02
CA SER A 129 14.49 9.14 -5.66
C SER A 129 16.01 9.16 -5.63
N LEU A 130 16.66 8.19 -6.32
CA LEU A 130 18.11 8.18 -6.42
C LEU A 130 18.66 9.42 -7.13
N GLU A 131 18.02 9.87 -8.20
CA GLU A 131 18.41 11.09 -8.91
C GLU A 131 18.30 12.33 -8.02
N ILE A 132 17.24 12.42 -7.22
CA ILE A 132 17.06 13.50 -6.25
C ILE A 132 18.20 13.47 -5.22
N LEU A 133 18.49 12.30 -4.62
CA LEU A 133 19.54 12.17 -3.59
C LEU A 133 20.90 12.60 -4.11
N VAL A 134 21.32 12.11 -5.28
CA VAL A 134 22.63 12.44 -5.87
C VAL A 134 22.74 13.93 -6.17
N LYS A 135 21.68 14.54 -6.70
CA LYS A 135 21.65 15.97 -7.02
C LYS A 135 21.62 16.84 -5.78
N ASP A 136 20.82 16.48 -4.78
CA ASP A 136 20.76 17.24 -3.53
C ASP A 136 22.09 17.14 -2.77
N TYR A 137 22.74 15.96 -2.76
CA TYR A 137 24.07 15.77 -2.21
C TYR A 137 25.12 16.68 -2.90
N ALA A 138 25.12 16.73 -4.23
CA ALA A 138 26.04 17.58 -4.98
C ALA A 138 25.85 19.06 -4.65
N ILE A 139 24.61 19.51 -4.48
CA ILE A 139 24.31 20.90 -4.16
C ILE A 139 24.65 21.22 -2.69
N GLN A 140 24.23 20.38 -1.75
CA GLN A 140 24.31 20.68 -0.31
C GLN A 140 25.67 20.37 0.30
N GLU A 141 26.27 19.23 -0.08
CA GLU A 141 27.52 18.78 0.52
C GLU A 141 28.77 19.19 -0.29
N LEU A 142 28.66 19.21 -1.64
CA LEU A 142 29.78 19.58 -2.49
C LEU A 142 29.78 21.06 -2.92
N GLY A 143 28.67 21.77 -2.68
CA GLY A 143 28.55 23.20 -3.01
C GLY A 143 28.39 23.49 -4.50
N GLU A 144 27.98 22.50 -5.30
CA GLU A 144 27.82 22.62 -6.74
C GLU A 144 26.65 23.54 -7.10
N PRO A 145 26.76 24.36 -8.18
CA PRO A 145 25.66 25.22 -8.61
C PRO A 145 24.42 24.42 -9.05
N ALA A 146 23.29 24.72 -8.46
CA ALA A 146 22.02 24.00 -8.73
C ALA A 146 21.65 23.97 -10.22
N GLU A 147 21.91 25.06 -10.96
CA GLU A 147 21.62 25.13 -12.41
C GLU A 147 22.47 24.15 -13.23
N THR A 148 23.70 23.88 -12.80
CA THR A 148 24.60 22.91 -13.43
C THR A 148 24.17 21.48 -13.13
N VAL A 149 23.90 21.20 -11.86
CA VAL A 149 23.48 19.89 -11.40
C VAL A 149 22.12 19.49 -12.01
N ALA A 150 21.17 20.40 -12.07
CA ALA A 150 19.82 20.13 -12.59
C ALA A 150 19.82 19.63 -14.03
N LYS A 151 20.76 20.07 -14.86
CA LYS A 151 20.86 19.71 -16.29
C LYS A 151 21.50 18.34 -16.52
N GLN A 152 22.11 17.74 -15.51
CA GLN A 152 22.79 16.46 -15.66
C GLN A 152 21.79 15.30 -15.63
N SER A 153 22.05 14.28 -16.44
CA SER A 153 21.38 12.99 -16.31
C SER A 153 21.84 12.27 -15.05
N LEU A 154 21.04 11.34 -14.53
CA LEU A 154 21.41 10.53 -13.35
C LEU A 154 22.79 9.86 -13.54
N CYS A 155 23.04 9.24 -14.71
CA CYS A 155 24.32 8.57 -14.98
C CYS A 155 25.51 9.55 -14.91
N ASN A 156 25.36 10.74 -15.48
CA ASN A 156 26.40 11.76 -15.44
C ASN A 156 26.61 12.31 -14.01
N ALA A 157 25.52 12.53 -13.29
CA ALA A 157 25.60 13.00 -11.90
C ALA A 157 26.31 11.98 -11.00
N ILE A 158 26.00 10.68 -11.12
CA ILE A 158 26.69 9.60 -10.39
C ILE A 158 28.19 9.59 -10.75
N ALA A 159 28.52 9.62 -12.04
CA ALA A 159 29.93 9.57 -12.47
C ALA A 159 30.75 10.80 -12.07
N THR A 160 30.07 11.94 -11.82
CA THR A 160 30.74 13.21 -11.50
C THR A 160 30.88 13.42 -9.99
N TYR A 161 29.88 13.01 -9.20
CA TYR A 161 29.76 13.40 -7.79
C TYR A 161 29.93 12.24 -6.79
N LEU A 162 29.91 10.99 -7.25
CA LEU A 162 30.13 9.77 -6.44
C LEU A 162 31.32 8.97 -6.94
#